data_2240412168e06ba03aecd0e6a0965115
#
_entry.id   2240412168e06ba03aecd0e6a0965115
#
_cell.length_a   1.000
_cell.length_b   1.000
_cell.length_c   1.000
_cell.angle_alpha   90.00
_cell.angle_beta   90.00
_cell.angle_gamma   90.00
#
_symmetry.space_group_name_H-M   'P 1'
#
loop_
_entity.id
_entity.type
_entity.pdbx_description
1 polymer ?
#
loop_
_entity_poly.entity_id
_entity_poly.type
_entity_poly.pdbx_seq_one_letter_code
_entity_poly.pdbx_strand_id
1 'polypeptide(L)'
;MAMVIGGPSRYVQQQNALKDLSSFAKNLGTNLLVLITESGKKRIGTIIEDGNKDKESIKINFTYFNGECSKKEIARVQEEAKKIGANVIVGIGGGKALDTAKAAAYYEKLPVVICPTIASSDAPCSALSVIYSEEGVFEEYLFLSENPNMVLMDTSIIAKAPSRLIVAGMGDALATYFEARACKVSNAINCLNGTGSLTSNALGELCYQTLINDGYKAKLAADNKVCTKAVENIIEANTYLSGIGFESGGIAAAHAIHNGFTAIEETHNMYHG
;
A
#
# COMPACT_ATOMS: atom_id res chain seq x y z
N MET A 1 23.76 -13.46 -10.97
CA MET A 1 22.54 -12.65 -11.09
C MET A 1 22.74 -11.37 -10.32
N ALA A 2 22.18 -10.23 -10.73
CA ALA A 2 22.32 -8.98 -9.98
C ALA A 2 21.49 -9.03 -8.68
N MET A 3 22.00 -8.45 -7.62
CA MET A 3 21.19 -8.13 -6.44
C MET A 3 20.37 -6.89 -6.75
N VAL A 4 19.05 -6.97 -6.54
CA VAL A 4 18.14 -5.85 -6.81
C VAL A 4 17.28 -5.62 -5.57
N ILE A 5 17.23 -4.36 -5.13
CA ILE A 5 16.36 -3.90 -4.06
C ILE A 5 15.57 -2.69 -4.55
N GLY A 6 14.27 -2.70 -4.31
CA GLY A 6 13.34 -1.61 -4.61
C GLY A 6 12.58 -1.17 -3.37
N GLY A 7 11.92 -0.04 -3.49
CA GLY A 7 11.05 0.50 -2.45
C GLY A 7 10.57 1.91 -2.82
N PRO A 8 9.56 2.45 -2.12
CA PRO A 8 9.08 3.80 -2.38
C PRO A 8 10.20 4.82 -2.19
N SER A 9 10.21 5.87 -3.02
CA SER A 9 11.22 6.93 -2.89
C SER A 9 11.16 7.62 -1.52
N ARG A 10 9.97 7.68 -0.92
CA ARG A 10 9.76 8.11 0.47
C ARG A 10 8.69 7.28 1.14
N TYR A 11 8.96 6.89 2.38
CA TYR A 11 7.97 6.37 3.31
C TYR A 11 7.82 7.38 4.45
N VAL A 12 6.60 7.85 4.69
CA VAL A 12 6.28 8.81 5.76
C VAL A 12 5.21 8.19 6.64
N GLN A 13 5.45 8.13 7.93
CA GLN A 13 4.51 7.60 8.90
C GLN A 13 4.42 8.53 10.10
N GLN A 14 3.23 9.09 10.32
CA GLN A 14 2.94 9.92 11.49
C GLN A 14 1.44 10.00 11.76
N GLN A 15 1.09 10.41 12.97
CA GLN A 15 -0.30 10.73 13.31
C GLN A 15 -0.74 12.01 12.59
N ASN A 16 -1.97 11.98 12.06
CA ASN A 16 -2.56 13.09 11.31
C ASN A 16 -1.80 13.50 10.03
N ALA A 17 -1.11 12.56 9.38
CA ALA A 17 -0.32 12.82 8.18
C ALA A 17 -1.14 13.44 7.03
N LEU A 18 -2.41 13.05 6.88
CA LEU A 18 -3.27 13.56 5.80
C LEU A 18 -3.65 15.03 5.96
N LYS A 19 -3.53 15.63 7.15
CA LYS A 19 -3.66 17.08 7.34
C LYS A 19 -2.58 17.85 6.59
N ASP A 20 -1.42 17.23 6.39
CA ASP A 20 -0.26 17.83 5.77
C ASP A 20 0.04 17.28 4.36
N LEU A 21 -0.95 16.63 3.73
CA LEU A 21 -0.81 16.01 2.40
C LEU A 21 -0.13 16.96 1.39
N SER A 22 -0.58 18.21 1.30
CA SER A 22 0.01 19.22 0.40
C SER A 22 1.48 19.47 0.69
N SER A 23 1.86 19.54 1.96
CA SER A 23 3.26 19.78 2.35
C SER A 23 4.16 18.62 1.95
N PHE A 24 3.66 17.39 2.06
CA PHE A 24 4.40 16.21 1.63
C PHE A 24 4.47 16.10 0.10
N ALA A 25 3.36 16.37 -0.60
CA ALA A 25 3.27 16.22 -2.06
C ALA A 25 3.90 17.38 -2.86
N LYS A 26 4.14 18.55 -2.28
CA LYS A 26 4.55 19.78 -2.98
C LYS A 26 5.74 19.65 -3.94
N ASN A 27 6.68 18.77 -3.62
CA ASN A 27 7.87 18.55 -4.45
C ASN A 27 7.60 17.59 -5.61
N LEU A 28 6.44 16.92 -5.64
CA LEU A 28 6.01 16.02 -6.70
C LEU A 28 5.14 16.78 -7.71
N GLY A 29 4.32 17.73 -7.23
CA GLY A 29 3.48 18.57 -8.06
C GLY A 29 2.49 19.40 -7.25
N THR A 30 1.69 20.20 -7.95
CA THR A 30 0.81 21.21 -7.35
C THR A 30 -0.67 21.02 -7.69
N ASN A 31 -1.00 20.10 -8.59
CA ASN A 31 -2.38 19.80 -8.97
C ASN A 31 -2.65 18.30 -8.75
N LEU A 32 -3.21 17.97 -7.60
CA LEU A 32 -3.41 16.61 -7.13
C LEU A 32 -4.79 16.10 -7.55
N LEU A 33 -4.84 14.90 -8.18
CA LEU A 33 -6.06 14.12 -8.31
C LEU A 33 -6.08 13.06 -7.21
N VAL A 34 -7.02 13.18 -6.28
CA VAL A 34 -7.19 12.26 -5.14
C VAL A 34 -8.27 11.24 -5.46
N LEU A 35 -7.86 10.00 -5.69
CA LEU A 35 -8.74 8.84 -5.83
C LEU A 35 -9.08 8.29 -4.45
N ILE A 36 -10.37 8.28 -4.11
CA ILE A 36 -10.88 7.86 -2.80
C ILE A 36 -12.28 7.28 -2.94
N THR A 37 -12.67 6.33 -2.08
CA THR A 37 -14.06 5.87 -2.07
C THR A 37 -15.00 6.96 -1.54
N GLU A 38 -16.27 6.94 -1.94
CA GLU A 38 -17.26 7.89 -1.42
C GLU A 38 -17.37 7.83 0.12
N SER A 39 -17.37 6.62 0.67
CA SER A 39 -17.37 6.42 2.13
C SER A 39 -16.08 6.91 2.80
N GLY A 40 -14.94 6.78 2.12
CA GLY A 40 -13.65 7.33 2.56
C GLY A 40 -13.70 8.86 2.61
N LYS A 41 -14.18 9.49 1.54
CA LYS A 41 -14.35 10.96 1.48
C LYS A 41 -15.24 11.49 2.61
N LYS A 42 -16.35 10.80 2.91
CA LYS A 42 -17.23 11.16 4.04
C LYS A 42 -16.53 11.08 5.40
N ARG A 43 -15.61 10.11 5.58
CA ARG A 43 -14.91 9.90 6.86
C ARG A 43 -13.71 10.81 7.08
N ILE A 44 -12.93 11.05 6.04
CA ILE A 44 -11.62 11.71 6.17
C ILE A 44 -11.44 12.92 5.24
N GLY A 45 -12.41 13.21 4.37
CA GLY A 45 -12.30 14.30 3.41
C GLY A 45 -12.10 15.66 4.05
N THR A 46 -12.85 15.96 5.13
CA THR A 46 -12.70 17.21 5.88
C THR A 46 -11.32 17.34 6.53
N ILE A 47 -10.72 16.24 6.98
CA ILE A 47 -9.35 16.25 7.52
C ILE A 47 -8.36 16.73 6.46
N ILE A 48 -8.52 16.26 5.22
CA ILE A 48 -7.67 16.64 4.10
C ILE A 48 -7.95 18.07 3.68
N GLU A 49 -9.22 18.47 3.51
CA GLU A 49 -9.61 19.80 3.06
C GLU A 49 -9.21 20.87 4.06
N ASP A 50 -9.58 20.71 5.34
CA ASP A 50 -9.28 21.68 6.39
C ASP A 50 -7.78 21.79 6.68
N GLY A 51 -7.06 20.68 6.64
CA GLY A 51 -5.62 20.68 6.84
C GLY A 51 -4.81 21.33 5.71
N ASN A 52 -5.42 21.50 4.54
CA ASN A 52 -4.73 21.98 3.33
C ASN A 52 -5.33 23.26 2.73
N LYS A 53 -6.41 23.82 3.29
CA LYS A 53 -7.13 24.99 2.73
C LYS A 53 -6.30 26.26 2.61
N ASP A 54 -5.35 26.48 3.54
CA ASP A 54 -4.51 27.68 3.56
C ASP A 54 -3.27 27.53 2.65
N LYS A 55 -3.16 26.44 1.90
CA LYS A 55 -2.03 26.16 1.00
C LYS A 55 -2.43 26.42 -0.46
N GLU A 56 -2.69 27.69 -0.79
CA GLU A 56 -3.22 28.13 -2.10
C GLU A 56 -2.41 27.65 -3.32
N SER A 57 -1.14 27.34 -3.13
CA SER A 57 -0.28 26.86 -4.20
C SER A 57 -0.55 25.42 -4.66
N ILE A 58 -1.37 24.67 -3.92
CA ILE A 58 -1.68 23.25 -4.22
C ILE A 58 -3.17 23.04 -4.33
N LYS A 59 -3.59 22.54 -5.50
CA LYS A 59 -4.98 22.19 -5.77
C LYS A 59 -5.21 20.72 -5.45
N ILE A 60 -6.28 20.42 -4.72
CA ILE A 60 -6.72 19.07 -4.39
C ILE A 60 -8.08 18.83 -5.04
N ASN A 61 -8.14 17.90 -5.99
CA ASN A 61 -9.36 17.50 -6.68
C ASN A 61 -9.68 16.06 -6.34
N PHE A 62 -10.91 15.76 -5.97
CA PHE A 62 -11.33 14.42 -5.61
C PHE A 62 -12.04 13.73 -6.77
N THR A 63 -11.75 12.45 -6.96
CA THR A 63 -12.53 11.54 -7.81
C THR A 63 -12.85 10.27 -7.02
N TYR A 64 -14.03 9.70 -7.25
CA TYR A 64 -14.47 8.53 -6.50
C TYR A 64 -14.02 7.23 -7.16
N PHE A 65 -13.56 6.31 -6.34
CA PHE A 65 -13.22 4.97 -6.74
C PHE A 65 -14.48 4.10 -6.85
N ASN A 66 -14.65 3.41 -7.98
CA ASN A 66 -15.87 2.68 -8.32
C ASN A 66 -15.87 1.19 -7.92
N GLY A 67 -14.95 0.75 -7.07
CA GLY A 67 -15.00 -0.56 -6.42
C GLY A 67 -13.95 -1.56 -6.88
N GLU A 68 -13.61 -1.65 -8.18
CA GLU A 68 -12.63 -2.60 -8.68
C GLU A 68 -11.44 -1.93 -9.39
N CYS A 69 -10.25 -2.53 -9.23
CA CYS A 69 -9.06 -2.13 -9.98
C CYS A 69 -9.12 -2.75 -11.38
N SER A 70 -10.03 -2.24 -12.21
CA SER A 70 -10.23 -2.72 -13.58
C SER A 70 -9.59 -1.78 -14.61
N LYS A 71 -9.32 -2.32 -15.80
CA LYS A 71 -8.80 -1.52 -16.94
C LYS A 71 -9.69 -0.31 -17.24
N LYS A 72 -11.01 -0.49 -17.11
CA LYS A 72 -11.98 0.58 -17.31
C LYS A 72 -11.88 1.67 -16.24
N GLU A 73 -11.76 1.28 -14.98
CA GLU A 73 -11.61 2.23 -13.87
C GLU A 73 -10.27 2.98 -13.95
N ILE A 74 -9.20 2.28 -14.30
CA ILE A 74 -7.89 2.90 -14.54
C ILE A 74 -7.99 3.94 -15.65
N ALA A 75 -8.59 3.60 -16.80
CA ALA A 75 -8.80 4.54 -17.92
C ALA A 75 -9.64 5.76 -17.51
N ARG A 76 -10.69 5.56 -16.73
CA ARG A 76 -11.50 6.66 -16.20
C ARG A 76 -10.68 7.62 -15.33
N VAL A 77 -9.84 7.10 -14.45
CA VAL A 77 -8.96 7.92 -13.58
C VAL A 77 -7.95 8.69 -14.41
N GLN A 78 -7.39 8.09 -15.47
CA GLN A 78 -6.50 8.77 -16.43
C GLN A 78 -7.20 9.93 -17.12
N GLU A 79 -8.45 9.73 -17.60
CA GLU A 79 -9.24 10.78 -18.25
C GLU A 79 -9.53 11.95 -17.28
N GLU A 80 -9.90 11.66 -16.04
CA GLU A 80 -10.09 12.70 -15.01
C GLU A 80 -8.80 13.44 -14.71
N ALA A 81 -7.65 12.76 -14.66
CA ALA A 81 -6.36 13.40 -14.46
C ALA A 81 -6.03 14.37 -15.60
N LYS A 82 -6.24 13.96 -16.85
CA LYS A 82 -6.06 14.81 -18.04
C LYS A 82 -6.97 16.02 -18.04
N LYS A 83 -8.26 15.80 -17.77
CA LYS A 83 -9.31 16.84 -17.77
C LYS A 83 -9.01 17.99 -16.83
N ILE A 84 -8.44 17.71 -15.65
CA ILE A 84 -8.10 18.74 -14.67
C ILE A 84 -6.63 19.21 -14.78
N GLY A 85 -5.84 18.61 -15.67
CA GLY A 85 -4.39 18.87 -15.76
C GLY A 85 -3.64 18.46 -14.50
N ALA A 86 -4.02 17.33 -13.89
CA ALA A 86 -3.33 16.81 -12.72
C ALA A 86 -1.87 16.51 -13.04
N ASN A 87 -0.98 16.79 -12.09
CA ASN A 87 0.43 16.46 -12.18
C ASN A 87 0.92 15.55 -11.05
N VAL A 88 0.00 15.10 -10.17
CA VAL A 88 0.21 14.04 -9.17
C VAL A 88 -1.09 13.26 -9.03
N ILE A 89 -1.02 11.95 -8.96
CA ILE A 89 -2.13 11.09 -8.54
C ILE A 89 -1.93 10.68 -7.09
N VAL A 90 -2.98 10.78 -6.29
CA VAL A 90 -2.99 10.37 -4.88
C VAL A 90 -4.03 9.29 -4.71
N GLY A 91 -3.63 8.08 -4.31
CA GLY A 91 -4.54 7.00 -3.95
C GLY A 91 -4.79 6.96 -2.45
N ILE A 92 -6.05 7.03 -2.01
CA ILE A 92 -6.42 6.95 -0.59
C ILE A 92 -7.44 5.83 -0.38
N GLY A 93 -7.09 4.81 0.37
CA GLY A 93 -8.01 3.70 0.63
C GLY A 93 -7.37 2.38 0.97
N GLY A 94 -8.01 1.30 0.55
CA GLY A 94 -7.50 -0.08 0.59
C GLY A 94 -6.85 -0.48 -0.73
N GLY A 95 -6.34 -1.71 -0.81
CA GLY A 95 -5.51 -2.21 -1.90
C GLY A 95 -6.01 -1.89 -3.32
N LYS A 96 -7.27 -2.20 -3.65
CA LYS A 96 -7.83 -1.96 -4.99
C LYS A 96 -7.79 -0.49 -5.42
N ALA A 97 -8.12 0.45 -4.52
CA ALA A 97 -8.03 1.88 -4.82
C ALA A 97 -6.58 2.35 -4.98
N LEU A 98 -5.68 1.80 -4.17
CA LEU A 98 -4.25 2.11 -4.25
C LEU A 98 -3.63 1.58 -5.54
N ASP A 99 -3.97 0.35 -5.93
CA ASP A 99 -3.51 -0.27 -7.17
C ASP A 99 -4.04 0.47 -8.41
N THR A 100 -5.30 0.92 -8.39
CA THR A 100 -5.86 1.78 -9.45
C THR A 100 -5.08 3.09 -9.57
N ALA A 101 -4.74 3.73 -8.44
CA ALA A 101 -3.96 4.96 -8.44
C ALA A 101 -2.53 4.74 -8.99
N LYS A 102 -1.86 3.66 -8.57
CA LYS A 102 -0.54 3.27 -9.10
C LYS A 102 -0.58 3.03 -10.61
N ALA A 103 -1.55 2.23 -11.07
CA ALA A 103 -1.70 1.91 -12.49
C ALA A 103 -2.01 3.15 -13.34
N ALA A 104 -2.95 4.01 -12.91
CA ALA A 104 -3.29 5.24 -13.62
C ALA A 104 -2.08 6.19 -13.71
N ALA A 105 -1.34 6.36 -12.60
CA ALA A 105 -0.13 7.17 -12.57
C ALA A 105 0.97 6.63 -13.51
N TYR A 106 1.15 5.32 -13.51
CA TYR A 106 2.11 4.64 -14.39
C TYR A 106 1.84 4.92 -15.87
N TYR A 107 0.59 4.74 -16.32
CA TYR A 107 0.22 4.98 -17.71
C TYR A 107 0.32 6.47 -18.10
N GLU A 108 -0.01 7.38 -17.19
CA GLU A 108 0.10 8.83 -17.43
C GLU A 108 1.52 9.38 -17.17
N LYS A 109 2.45 8.55 -16.69
CA LYS A 109 3.80 8.95 -16.29
C LYS A 109 3.82 10.09 -15.27
N LEU A 110 2.88 10.03 -14.33
CA LEU A 110 2.74 11.00 -13.25
C LEU A 110 3.30 10.44 -11.95
N PRO A 111 3.83 11.27 -11.05
CA PRO A 111 4.14 10.86 -9.69
C PRO A 111 2.89 10.33 -8.97
N VAL A 112 3.09 9.34 -8.10
CA VAL A 112 2.02 8.77 -7.28
C VAL A 112 2.33 8.84 -5.79
N VAL A 113 1.33 9.24 -5.01
CA VAL A 113 1.33 9.20 -3.54
C VAL A 113 0.28 8.18 -3.09
N ILE A 114 0.69 7.21 -2.32
CA ILE A 114 -0.16 6.14 -1.80
C ILE A 114 -0.42 6.36 -0.32
N CYS A 115 -1.70 6.52 0.03
CA CYS A 115 -2.16 6.81 1.39
C CYS A 115 -3.10 5.69 1.88
N PRO A 116 -2.58 4.59 2.42
CA PRO A 116 -3.40 3.52 2.95
C PRO A 116 -4.24 3.99 4.15
N THR A 117 -5.50 3.59 4.20
CA THR A 117 -6.37 3.81 5.37
C THR A 117 -6.46 2.60 6.29
N ILE A 118 -5.77 1.53 5.92
CA ILE A 118 -5.65 0.26 6.64
C ILE A 118 -4.23 -0.29 6.41
N ALA A 119 -3.73 -1.11 7.32
CA ALA A 119 -2.45 -1.80 7.20
C ALA A 119 -2.68 -3.32 7.13
N SER A 120 -3.47 -3.76 6.13
CA SER A 120 -3.91 -5.16 5.99
C SER A 120 -3.04 -5.98 5.05
N SER A 121 -2.07 -5.36 4.38
CA SER A 121 -1.10 -6.01 3.50
C SER A 121 0.09 -5.09 3.23
N ASP A 122 1.11 -5.60 2.60
CA ASP A 122 2.34 -4.90 2.22
C ASP A 122 2.32 -4.28 0.81
N ALA A 123 1.26 -4.52 0.03
CA ALA A 123 1.05 -3.99 -1.32
C ALA A 123 1.26 -2.47 -1.52
N PRO A 124 1.04 -1.58 -0.51
CA PRO A 124 1.23 -0.15 -0.70
C PRO A 124 2.63 0.26 -1.16
N CYS A 125 3.67 -0.47 -0.78
CA CYS A 125 5.06 -0.11 -1.10
C CYS A 125 5.56 -0.68 -2.43
N SER A 126 4.86 -1.66 -3.03
CA SER A 126 5.35 -2.42 -4.18
C SER A 126 5.16 -1.72 -5.53
N ALA A 127 6.04 -2.05 -6.48
CA ALA A 127 5.93 -1.71 -7.90
C ALA A 127 5.00 -2.69 -8.64
N LEU A 128 3.82 -2.92 -8.08
CA LEU A 128 2.84 -3.89 -8.59
C LEU A 128 1.43 -3.36 -8.39
N SER A 129 0.56 -3.61 -9.37
CA SER A 129 -0.90 -3.48 -9.22
C SER A 129 -1.58 -4.76 -9.68
N VAL A 130 -2.58 -5.21 -8.94
CA VAL A 130 -3.40 -6.37 -9.31
C VAL A 130 -4.61 -5.88 -10.08
N ILE A 131 -4.77 -6.38 -11.31
CA ILE A 131 -5.85 -5.97 -12.21
C ILE A 131 -6.95 -7.03 -12.18
N TYR A 132 -8.19 -6.56 -12.06
CA TYR A 132 -9.39 -7.37 -12.02
C TYR A 132 -10.37 -6.98 -13.13
N SER A 133 -11.27 -7.88 -13.50
CA SER A 133 -12.44 -7.53 -14.29
C SER A 133 -13.39 -6.61 -13.51
N GLU A 134 -14.41 -6.05 -14.17
CA GLU A 134 -15.44 -5.23 -13.50
C GLU A 134 -16.24 -6.05 -12.46
N GLU A 135 -16.30 -7.38 -12.61
CA GLU A 135 -16.95 -8.33 -11.69
C GLU A 135 -16.02 -8.78 -10.55
N GLY A 136 -14.77 -8.31 -10.49
CA GLY A 136 -13.81 -8.62 -9.45
C GLY A 136 -13.03 -9.92 -9.64
N VAL A 137 -13.02 -10.47 -10.87
CA VAL A 137 -12.21 -11.65 -11.21
C VAL A 137 -10.79 -11.21 -11.55
N PHE A 138 -9.79 -11.89 -11.00
CA PHE A 138 -8.38 -11.65 -11.30
C PHE A 138 -8.11 -11.78 -12.81
N GLU A 139 -7.43 -10.80 -13.40
CA GLU A 139 -6.99 -10.83 -14.79
C GLU A 139 -5.47 -10.93 -14.91
N GLU A 140 -4.72 -10.02 -14.31
CA GLU A 140 -3.27 -9.98 -14.44
C GLU A 140 -2.57 -9.21 -13.33
N TYR A 141 -1.27 -9.43 -13.21
CA TYR A 141 -0.36 -8.55 -12.45
C TYR A 141 0.25 -7.51 -13.39
N LEU A 142 0.03 -6.24 -13.11
CA LEU A 142 0.71 -5.13 -13.78
C LEU A 142 1.98 -4.79 -12.99
N PHE A 143 3.13 -5.22 -13.52
CA PHE A 143 4.42 -4.83 -12.97
C PHE A 143 4.78 -3.42 -13.42
N LEU A 144 5.03 -2.55 -12.46
CA LEU A 144 5.37 -1.16 -12.69
C LEU A 144 6.90 -1.02 -12.81
N SER A 145 7.36 -0.01 -13.55
CA SER A 145 8.80 0.26 -13.68
C SER A 145 9.45 0.80 -12.40
N GLU A 146 8.66 1.39 -11.52
CA GLU A 146 9.11 2.04 -10.29
C GLU A 146 8.11 1.86 -9.16
N ASN A 147 8.62 1.83 -7.93
CA ASN A 147 7.79 1.88 -6.73
C ASN A 147 7.14 3.27 -6.59
N PRO A 148 6.08 3.43 -5.77
CA PRO A 148 5.46 4.72 -5.54
C PRO A 148 6.46 5.81 -5.13
N ASN A 149 6.26 7.04 -5.61
CA ASN A 149 7.10 8.17 -5.24
C ASN A 149 6.98 8.47 -3.74
N MET A 150 5.82 8.20 -3.15
CA MET A 150 5.62 8.32 -1.71
C MET A 150 4.54 7.36 -1.21
N VAL A 151 4.81 6.76 -0.04
CA VAL A 151 3.79 6.11 0.79
C VAL A 151 3.62 6.95 2.04
N LEU A 152 2.40 7.43 2.28
CA LEU A 152 2.06 8.32 3.39
C LEU A 152 1.05 7.64 4.32
N MET A 153 1.53 7.21 5.48
CA MET A 153 0.75 6.48 6.48
C MET A 153 0.23 7.43 7.57
N ASP A 154 -1.07 7.65 7.60
CA ASP A 154 -1.71 8.33 8.74
C ASP A 154 -2.09 7.32 9.81
N THR A 155 -1.25 7.19 10.84
CA THR A 155 -1.43 6.18 11.88
C THR A 155 -2.67 6.42 12.74
N SER A 156 -3.15 7.67 12.83
CA SER A 156 -4.42 8.00 13.53
C SER A 156 -5.64 7.42 12.80
N ILE A 157 -5.60 7.36 11.47
CA ILE A 157 -6.69 6.80 10.66
C ILE A 157 -6.63 5.29 10.72
N ILE A 158 -5.43 4.71 10.55
CA ILE A 158 -5.25 3.26 10.54
C ILE A 158 -5.61 2.64 11.90
N ALA A 159 -5.23 3.27 13.01
CA ALA A 159 -5.57 2.81 14.36
C ALA A 159 -7.10 2.78 14.62
N LYS A 160 -7.88 3.59 13.90
CA LYS A 160 -9.35 3.60 14.00
C LYS A 160 -10.04 2.55 13.12
N ALA A 161 -9.32 1.93 12.18
CA ALA A 161 -9.84 0.86 11.36
C ALA A 161 -10.18 -0.40 12.20
N PRO A 162 -10.98 -1.34 11.71
CA PRO A 162 -11.20 -2.61 12.38
C PRO A 162 -9.88 -3.34 12.65
N SER A 163 -9.64 -3.75 13.89
CA SER A 163 -8.37 -4.40 14.31
C SER A 163 -8.04 -5.66 13.54
N ARG A 164 -9.06 -6.38 13.03
CA ARG A 164 -8.85 -7.55 12.16
C ARG A 164 -8.03 -7.23 10.91
N LEU A 165 -8.03 -5.97 10.44
CA LEU A 165 -7.28 -5.58 9.25
C LEU A 165 -5.78 -5.42 9.54
N ILE A 166 -5.41 -4.88 10.70
CA ILE A 166 -4.00 -4.84 11.11
C ILE A 166 -3.48 -6.26 11.41
N VAL A 167 -4.34 -7.14 11.94
CA VAL A 167 -4.01 -8.56 12.18
C VAL A 167 -3.81 -9.30 10.87
N ALA A 168 -4.67 -9.07 9.87
CA ALA A 168 -4.45 -9.62 8.53
C ALA A 168 -3.09 -9.19 7.95
N GLY A 169 -2.73 -7.90 8.08
CA GLY A 169 -1.40 -7.44 7.68
C GLY A 169 -0.25 -8.11 8.44
N MET A 170 -0.46 -8.45 9.72
CA MET A 170 0.55 -9.23 10.45
C MET A 170 0.74 -10.65 9.90
N GLY A 171 -0.36 -11.28 9.42
CA GLY A 171 -0.29 -12.59 8.78
C GLY A 171 0.50 -12.55 7.47
N ASP A 172 0.21 -11.56 6.64
CA ASP A 172 0.92 -11.28 5.40
C ASP A 172 2.42 -11.01 5.66
N ALA A 173 2.72 -10.07 6.55
CA ALA A 173 4.07 -9.71 6.93
C ALA A 173 4.86 -10.87 7.60
N LEU A 174 4.17 -11.79 8.27
CA LEU A 174 4.81 -12.97 8.86
C LEU A 174 5.36 -13.89 7.78
N ALA A 175 4.65 -14.08 6.67
CA ALA A 175 5.09 -14.91 5.55
C ALA A 175 6.40 -14.37 4.94
N THR A 176 6.55 -13.06 4.82
CA THR A 176 7.69 -12.38 4.20
C THR A 176 9.05 -12.88 4.71
N TYR A 177 9.22 -12.99 6.03
CA TYR A 177 10.49 -13.46 6.59
C TYR A 177 10.83 -14.89 6.16
N PHE A 178 9.86 -15.80 6.25
CA PHE A 178 10.09 -17.21 5.93
C PHE A 178 10.31 -17.43 4.44
N GLU A 179 9.59 -16.71 3.59
CA GLU A 179 9.71 -16.81 2.15
C GLU A 179 11.00 -16.18 1.63
N ALA A 180 11.35 -14.97 2.08
CA ALA A 180 12.63 -14.34 1.74
C ALA A 180 13.82 -15.20 2.17
N ARG A 181 13.76 -15.84 3.35
CA ARG A 181 14.76 -16.79 3.81
C ARG A 181 14.86 -18.02 2.89
N ALA A 182 13.73 -18.58 2.47
CA ALA A 182 13.71 -19.70 1.53
C ALA A 182 14.29 -19.30 0.17
N CYS A 183 13.94 -18.13 -0.35
CA CYS A 183 14.49 -17.58 -1.59
C CYS A 183 15.99 -17.36 -1.50
N LYS A 184 16.48 -16.85 -0.37
CA LYS A 184 17.92 -16.70 -0.11
C LYS A 184 18.66 -18.04 -0.18
N VAL A 185 18.13 -19.09 0.45
CA VAL A 185 18.75 -20.42 0.49
C VAL A 185 18.76 -21.06 -0.90
N SER A 186 17.66 -20.94 -1.65
CA SER A 186 17.52 -21.49 -3.00
C SER A 186 18.14 -20.60 -4.09
N ASN A 187 18.60 -19.39 -3.74
CA ASN A 187 19.05 -18.37 -4.69
C ASN A 187 17.99 -18.05 -5.77
N ALA A 188 16.71 -18.03 -5.35
CA ALA A 188 15.58 -17.74 -6.22
C ALA A 188 15.56 -16.27 -6.66
N ILE A 189 14.89 -16.01 -7.78
CA ILE A 189 14.67 -14.67 -8.32
C ILE A 189 13.60 -13.98 -7.46
N ASN A 190 13.85 -12.72 -7.07
CA ASN A 190 12.87 -11.87 -6.39
C ASN A 190 11.89 -11.20 -7.39
N CYS A 191 10.92 -10.43 -6.90
CA CYS A 191 9.92 -9.77 -7.73
C CYS A 191 10.49 -8.67 -8.65
N LEU A 192 11.75 -8.27 -8.45
CA LEU A 192 12.46 -7.26 -9.24
C LEU A 192 13.45 -7.87 -10.26
N ASN A 193 13.28 -9.14 -10.59
CA ASN A 193 14.16 -9.89 -11.51
C ASN A 193 15.64 -9.95 -11.08
N GLY A 194 15.89 -9.90 -9.78
CA GLY A 194 17.22 -10.01 -9.18
C GLY A 194 17.27 -11.07 -8.08
N THR A 195 18.32 -11.06 -7.28
CA THR A 195 18.42 -11.87 -6.05
C THR A 195 18.32 -10.99 -4.82
N GLY A 196 17.88 -11.57 -3.71
CA GLY A 196 17.81 -10.88 -2.43
C GLY A 196 19.17 -10.37 -1.96
N SER A 197 19.16 -9.23 -1.26
CA SER A 197 20.33 -8.55 -0.71
C SER A 197 20.47 -8.78 0.79
N LEU A 198 21.59 -8.37 1.38
CA LEU A 198 21.76 -8.32 2.84
C LEU A 198 20.68 -7.42 3.46
N THR A 199 20.38 -6.30 2.82
CA THR A 199 19.38 -5.32 3.28
C THR A 199 17.97 -5.92 3.27
N SER A 200 17.53 -6.53 2.16
CA SER A 200 16.18 -7.12 2.09
C SER A 200 15.99 -8.24 3.12
N ASN A 201 17.02 -9.06 3.32
CA ASN A 201 16.98 -10.11 4.35
C ASN A 201 16.93 -9.53 5.78
N ALA A 202 17.70 -8.48 6.06
CA ALA A 202 17.68 -7.81 7.37
C ALA A 202 16.31 -7.14 7.65
N LEU A 203 15.69 -6.55 6.63
CA LEU A 203 14.34 -5.96 6.77
C LEU A 203 13.28 -7.04 7.02
N GLY A 204 13.34 -8.18 6.32
CA GLY A 204 12.45 -9.31 6.59
C GLY A 204 12.61 -9.88 8.01
N GLU A 205 13.85 -9.98 8.51
CA GLU A 205 14.11 -10.41 9.89
C GLU A 205 13.60 -9.39 10.91
N LEU A 206 13.85 -8.09 10.69
CA LEU A 206 13.34 -7.02 11.55
C LEU A 206 11.80 -7.00 11.54
N CYS A 207 11.17 -7.24 10.38
CA CYS A 207 9.73 -7.40 10.26
C CYS A 207 9.24 -8.50 11.21
N TYR A 208 9.77 -9.71 11.11
CA TYR A 208 9.42 -10.85 11.96
C TYR A 208 9.60 -10.53 13.45
N GLN A 209 10.73 -9.96 13.85
CA GLN A 209 11.01 -9.60 15.25
C GLN A 209 9.99 -8.57 15.77
N THR A 210 9.65 -7.58 14.96
CA THR A 210 8.66 -6.55 15.31
C THR A 210 7.26 -7.16 15.51
N LEU A 211 6.85 -8.08 14.62
CA LEU A 211 5.57 -8.79 14.77
C LEU A 211 5.49 -9.57 16.08
N ILE A 212 6.55 -10.32 16.43
CA ILE A 212 6.59 -11.11 17.66
C ILE A 212 6.57 -10.22 18.91
N ASN A 213 7.33 -9.11 18.91
CA ASN A 213 7.48 -8.25 20.06
C ASN A 213 6.27 -7.36 20.34
N ASP A 214 5.63 -6.85 19.27
CA ASP A 214 4.62 -5.80 19.39
C ASP A 214 3.23 -6.20 18.86
N GLY A 215 3.09 -7.32 18.12
CA GLY A 215 1.84 -7.69 17.45
C GLY A 215 0.64 -7.79 18.40
N TYR A 216 0.79 -8.50 19.52
CA TYR A 216 -0.29 -8.65 20.50
C TYR A 216 -0.66 -7.30 21.16
N LYS A 217 0.32 -6.49 21.51
CA LYS A 217 0.11 -5.15 22.09
C LYS A 217 -0.60 -4.23 21.09
N ALA A 218 -0.20 -4.28 19.82
CA ALA A 218 -0.82 -3.51 18.75
C ALA A 218 -2.27 -3.93 18.52
N LYS A 219 -2.57 -5.24 18.52
CA LYS A 219 -3.95 -5.74 18.41
C LYS A 219 -4.81 -5.20 19.55
N LEU A 220 -4.37 -5.30 20.80
CA LEU A 220 -5.13 -4.80 21.94
C LEU A 220 -5.36 -3.27 21.85
N ALA A 221 -4.36 -2.51 21.43
CA ALA A 221 -4.50 -1.07 21.25
C ALA A 221 -5.45 -0.74 20.10
N ALA A 222 -5.38 -1.46 18.97
CA ALA A 222 -6.29 -1.29 17.84
C ALA A 222 -7.74 -1.68 18.15
N ASP A 223 -7.97 -2.70 18.99
CA ASP A 223 -9.30 -3.04 19.50
C ASP A 223 -9.93 -1.83 20.24
N ASN A 224 -9.10 -1.07 20.96
CA ASN A 224 -9.51 0.14 21.70
C ASN A 224 -9.39 1.43 20.87
N LYS A 225 -9.04 1.37 19.58
CA LYS A 225 -8.87 2.51 18.67
C LYS A 225 -7.81 3.52 19.13
N VAL A 226 -6.78 3.04 19.81
CA VAL A 226 -5.67 3.85 20.34
C VAL A 226 -4.42 3.62 19.48
N CYS A 227 -3.83 4.72 19.01
CA CYS A 227 -2.56 4.70 18.31
C CYS A 227 -1.41 4.73 19.32
N THR A 228 -0.87 3.56 19.66
CA THR A 228 0.30 3.41 20.54
C THR A 228 1.56 3.19 19.70
N LYS A 229 2.75 3.24 20.35
CA LYS A 229 4.00 2.93 19.65
C LYS A 229 4.01 1.50 19.07
N ALA A 230 3.37 0.53 19.73
CA ALA A 230 3.23 -0.82 19.20
C ALA A 230 2.39 -0.84 17.91
N VAL A 231 1.30 -0.05 17.84
CA VAL A 231 0.51 0.09 16.60
C VAL A 231 1.34 0.71 15.50
N GLU A 232 2.11 1.76 15.78
CA GLU A 232 3.01 2.40 14.80
C GLU A 232 4.08 1.42 14.30
N ASN A 233 4.70 0.64 15.19
CA ASN A 233 5.69 -0.36 14.82
C ASN A 233 5.08 -1.46 13.92
N ILE A 234 3.85 -1.90 14.21
CA ILE A 234 3.16 -2.91 13.39
C ILE A 234 2.70 -2.34 12.05
N ILE A 235 2.29 -1.08 11.99
CA ILE A 235 1.99 -0.41 10.71
C ILE A 235 3.25 -0.40 9.82
N GLU A 236 4.39 -0.02 10.38
CA GLU A 236 5.67 -0.04 9.66
C GLU A 236 6.05 -1.47 9.22
N ALA A 237 5.91 -2.45 10.12
CA ALA A 237 6.19 -3.85 9.81
C ALA A 237 5.31 -4.38 8.67
N ASN A 238 3.99 -4.20 8.79
CA ASN A 238 3.01 -4.67 7.80
C ASN A 238 3.16 -4.02 6.43
N THR A 239 3.62 -2.76 6.36
CA THR A 239 3.59 -1.99 5.12
C THR A 239 4.97 -1.81 4.52
N TYR A 240 5.94 -1.34 5.30
CA TYR A 240 7.26 -0.99 4.78
C TYR A 240 8.26 -2.15 4.87
N LEU A 241 8.43 -2.74 6.07
CA LEU A 241 9.41 -3.81 6.26
C LEU A 241 9.02 -5.04 5.44
N SER A 242 7.74 -5.43 5.47
CA SER A 242 7.21 -6.50 4.65
C SER A 242 7.24 -6.14 3.17
N GLY A 243 6.81 -4.92 2.79
CA GLY A 243 6.76 -4.49 1.40
C GLY A 243 8.10 -4.55 0.68
N ILE A 244 9.16 -4.06 1.31
CA ILE A 244 10.52 -4.19 0.77
C ILE A 244 11.05 -5.62 0.92
N GLY A 245 10.69 -6.28 2.02
CA GLY A 245 11.11 -7.64 2.31
C GLY A 245 10.64 -8.65 1.27
N PHE A 246 9.35 -8.63 0.90
CA PHE A 246 8.82 -9.56 -0.10
C PHE A 246 9.29 -9.21 -1.53
N GLU A 247 9.19 -7.94 -1.90
CA GLU A 247 9.51 -7.51 -3.27
C GLU A 247 10.98 -7.73 -3.61
N SER A 248 11.86 -7.42 -2.67
CA SER A 248 13.32 -7.51 -2.84
C SER A 248 13.93 -8.81 -2.30
N GLY A 249 13.24 -9.52 -1.41
CA GLY A 249 13.66 -10.80 -0.84
C GLY A 249 13.13 -12.02 -1.60
N GLY A 250 11.97 -11.86 -2.20
CA GLY A 250 11.25 -12.90 -2.95
C GLY A 250 10.11 -13.53 -2.15
N ILE A 251 9.17 -14.13 -2.88
CA ILE A 251 8.02 -14.89 -2.36
C ILE A 251 8.19 -16.37 -2.66
N ALA A 252 7.51 -17.24 -1.92
CA ALA A 252 7.64 -18.69 -2.03
C ALA A 252 6.32 -19.42 -1.74
N ALA A 253 6.34 -20.42 -0.86
CA ALA A 253 5.24 -21.36 -0.67
C ALA A 253 3.96 -20.72 -0.11
N ALA A 254 4.05 -19.74 0.79
CA ALA A 254 2.86 -19.14 1.40
C ALA A 254 2.00 -18.44 0.35
N HIS A 255 2.60 -17.60 -0.50
CA HIS A 255 1.91 -16.94 -1.60
C HIS A 255 1.45 -17.93 -2.68
N ALA A 256 2.24 -18.96 -3.00
CA ALA A 256 1.82 -19.98 -3.96
C ALA A 256 0.60 -20.77 -3.48
N ILE A 257 0.52 -21.12 -2.20
CA ILE A 257 -0.63 -21.79 -1.58
C ILE A 257 -1.83 -20.84 -1.54
N HIS A 258 -1.61 -19.57 -1.11
CA HIS A 258 -2.66 -18.55 -1.12
C HIS A 258 -3.28 -18.40 -2.51
N ASN A 259 -2.47 -18.32 -3.57
CA ASN A 259 -2.97 -18.23 -4.93
C ASN A 259 -3.84 -19.44 -5.30
N GLY A 260 -3.50 -20.64 -4.83
CA GLY A 260 -4.34 -21.83 -4.98
C GLY A 260 -5.70 -21.70 -4.23
N PHE A 261 -5.70 -21.09 -3.05
CA PHE A 261 -6.92 -20.87 -2.26
C PHE A 261 -7.91 -19.93 -2.95
N THR A 262 -7.47 -19.03 -3.82
CA THR A 262 -8.40 -18.14 -4.56
C THR A 262 -9.38 -18.89 -5.46
N ALA A 263 -9.13 -20.17 -5.77
CA ALA A 263 -10.06 -21.02 -6.50
C ALA A 263 -11.16 -21.65 -5.60
N ILE A 264 -11.09 -21.47 -4.29
CA ILE A 264 -11.99 -22.07 -3.31
C ILE A 264 -13.00 -21.00 -2.85
N GLU A 265 -14.29 -21.20 -3.13
CA GLU A 265 -15.35 -20.20 -2.88
C GLU A 265 -15.41 -19.77 -1.40
N GLU A 266 -15.21 -20.69 -0.46
CA GLU A 266 -15.26 -20.44 0.98
C GLU A 266 -14.18 -19.44 1.45
N THR A 267 -13.11 -19.28 0.69
CA THR A 267 -12.01 -18.35 1.03
C THR A 267 -12.20 -16.94 0.50
N HIS A 268 -13.18 -16.69 -0.40
CA HIS A 268 -13.37 -15.38 -1.03
C HIS A 268 -13.69 -14.25 -0.05
N ASN A 269 -14.20 -14.58 1.16
CA ASN A 269 -14.47 -13.60 2.21
C ASN A 269 -13.33 -13.48 3.24
N MET A 270 -12.20 -14.17 3.04
CA MET A 270 -11.03 -14.10 3.91
C MET A 270 -10.08 -12.99 3.44
N TYR A 271 -9.26 -12.49 4.35
CA TYR A 271 -8.21 -11.54 4.00
C TYR A 271 -6.97 -12.28 3.50
N HIS A 272 -6.14 -11.57 2.75
CA HIS A 272 -4.91 -12.11 2.16
C HIS A 272 -3.94 -12.71 3.20
N GLY A 273 -3.75 -12.04 4.35
CA GLY A 273 -2.82 -12.48 5.40
C GLY A 273 -3.42 -13.21 6.60
#